data_e2b813194d752c7268fa68961f0f16f0
#
_entry.id   e2b813194d752c7268fa68961f0f16f0
#
_cell.length_a   1.000
_cell.length_b   1.000
_cell.length_c   1.000
_cell.angle_alpha   90.00
_cell.angle_beta   90.00
_cell.angle_gamma   90.00
#
_symmetry.space_group_name_H-M   'P 1'
#
loop_
_entity.id
_entity.type
_entity.pdbx_description
1 polymer ?
#
loop_
_entity_poly.entity_id
_entity_poly.type
_entity_poly.pdbx_seq_one_letter_code
_entity_poly.pdbx_strand_id
1 'polypeptide(L)'
;MKRIGVLTSGGDAPGMNACIRAVVRTAKYFGMEIYGIRQGYAGLINDDMVPMEMRSVSDIVQRGGTMLRTARCVEMYTVEGQKQAVKTLNDRGIEGLVVIGGDGSFRGAKCLSEEYGIPTIGIPGTIDNDLEYTDYTLGFDTAVNTCLD
;
A
#
# COMPACT_ATOMS: atom_id res chain seq x y z
N MET A 1 10.86 -4.30 11.39
CA MET A 1 10.50 -3.49 10.21
C MET A 1 10.22 -2.07 10.65
N LYS A 2 10.95 -1.12 10.11
CA LYS A 2 10.88 0.27 10.57
C LYS A 2 10.17 1.21 9.60
N ARG A 3 10.13 0.87 8.32
CA ARG A 3 9.56 1.74 7.28
C ARG A 3 8.79 0.90 6.28
N ILE A 4 7.58 1.33 5.98
CA ILE A 4 6.72 0.65 5.01
C ILE A 4 6.16 1.67 4.02
N GLY A 5 5.70 1.16 2.88
CA GLY A 5 5.00 1.96 1.88
C GLY A 5 3.57 1.50 1.72
N VAL A 6 2.69 2.40 1.32
CA VAL A 6 1.31 2.07 0.98
C VAL A 6 0.96 2.68 -0.36
N LEU A 7 0.33 1.91 -1.21
CA LEU A 7 -0.18 2.40 -2.49
C LEU A 7 -1.60 1.90 -2.74
N THR A 8 -2.31 2.64 -3.57
CA THR A 8 -3.62 2.21 -4.07
C THR A 8 -3.49 1.97 -5.56
N SER A 9 -4.11 0.92 -6.07
CA SER A 9 -3.97 0.52 -7.47
C SER A 9 -5.32 0.00 -7.98
N GLY A 10 -5.50 0.06 -9.30
CA GLY A 10 -6.75 -0.30 -9.94
C GLY A 10 -7.70 0.89 -9.99
N GLY A 11 -9.00 0.64 -10.08
CA GLY A 11 -9.98 1.72 -10.11
C GLY A 11 -10.22 2.32 -8.73
N ASP A 12 -10.57 3.60 -8.69
CA ASP A 12 -10.96 4.24 -7.43
C ASP A 12 -12.15 3.51 -6.79
N ALA A 13 -12.06 3.30 -5.50
CA ALA A 13 -13.15 2.71 -4.73
C ALA A 13 -13.43 3.56 -3.49
N PRO A 14 -14.70 3.65 -3.06
CA PRO A 14 -15.06 4.52 -1.93
C PRO A 14 -14.33 4.19 -0.63
N GLY A 15 -13.92 2.93 -0.44
CA GLY A 15 -13.24 2.51 0.79
C GLY A 15 -11.74 2.73 0.82
N MET A 16 -11.12 3.21 -0.26
CA MET A 16 -9.66 3.31 -0.32
C MET A 16 -9.08 4.29 0.69
N ASN A 17 -9.70 5.46 0.85
CA ASN A 17 -9.22 6.44 1.85
C ASN A 17 -9.34 5.91 3.28
N ALA A 18 -10.40 5.17 3.58
CA ALA A 18 -10.56 4.55 4.89
C ALA A 18 -9.44 3.52 5.12
N CYS A 19 -9.09 2.74 4.10
CA CYS A 19 -7.99 1.79 4.19
C CYS A 19 -6.66 2.49 4.40
N ILE A 20 -6.40 3.56 3.65
CA ILE A 20 -5.16 4.34 3.81
C ILE A 20 -5.05 4.85 5.25
N ARG A 21 -6.14 5.40 5.78
CA ARG A 21 -6.14 5.90 7.16
C ARG A 21 -5.85 4.79 8.16
N ALA A 22 -6.47 3.63 7.98
CA ALA A 22 -6.24 2.49 8.86
C ALA A 22 -4.78 2.02 8.82
N VAL A 23 -4.19 1.96 7.63
CA VAL A 23 -2.79 1.56 7.45
C VAL A 23 -1.86 2.56 8.15
N VAL A 24 -2.08 3.85 7.94
CA VAL A 24 -1.23 4.89 8.55
C VAL A 24 -1.34 4.85 10.07
N ARG A 25 -2.55 4.74 10.60
CA ARG A 25 -2.75 4.68 12.06
C ARG A 25 -2.09 3.45 12.66
N THR A 26 -2.25 2.31 12.03
CA THR A 26 -1.63 1.06 12.52
C THR A 26 -0.11 1.16 12.48
N ALA A 27 0.45 1.68 11.40
CA ALA A 27 1.89 1.85 11.29
C ALA A 27 2.42 2.77 12.40
N LYS A 28 1.75 3.89 12.64
CA LYS A 28 2.16 4.82 13.69
C LYS A 28 2.02 4.22 15.08
N TYR A 29 0.98 3.41 15.28
CA TYR A 29 0.79 2.72 16.56
C TYR A 29 1.99 1.82 16.88
N PHE A 30 2.57 1.16 15.88
CA PHE A 30 3.71 0.30 16.06
C PHE A 30 5.06 1.03 15.90
N GLY A 31 5.05 2.35 15.82
CA GLY A 31 6.27 3.12 15.72
C GLY A 31 6.98 3.03 14.38
N MET A 32 6.26 2.67 13.32
CA MET A 32 6.84 2.58 11.98
C MET A 32 6.69 3.89 11.23
N GLU A 33 7.67 4.18 10.37
CA GLU A 33 7.52 5.23 9.37
C GLU A 33 6.72 4.67 8.18
N ILE A 34 5.89 5.50 7.57
CA ILE A 34 5.09 5.08 6.43
C ILE A 34 5.13 6.14 5.33
N TYR A 35 5.35 5.69 4.10
CA TYR A 35 5.32 6.52 2.90
C TYR A 35 4.09 6.20 2.09
N GLY A 36 3.37 7.24 1.66
CA GLY A 36 2.28 7.10 0.71
C GLY A 36 2.83 7.21 -0.71
N ILE A 37 2.62 6.19 -1.52
CA ILE A 37 3.11 6.12 -2.88
C ILE A 37 1.98 6.58 -3.80
N ARG A 38 2.22 7.66 -4.55
CA ARG A 38 1.19 8.26 -5.41
C ARG A 38 1.08 7.50 -6.72
N GLN A 39 -0.14 7.44 -7.26
CA GLN A 39 -0.42 6.87 -8.58
C GLN A 39 -0.01 5.39 -8.67
N GLY A 40 -0.17 4.65 -7.59
CA GLY A 40 0.05 3.21 -7.57
C GLY A 40 1.46 2.81 -7.94
N TYR A 41 1.58 1.77 -8.76
CA TYR A 41 2.89 1.26 -9.17
C TYR A 41 3.68 2.26 -10.02
N ALA A 42 3.01 3.16 -10.73
CA ALA A 42 3.71 4.21 -11.48
C ALA A 42 4.52 5.09 -10.53
N GLY A 43 3.94 5.47 -9.41
CA GLY A 43 4.66 6.23 -8.39
C GLY A 43 5.79 5.44 -7.76
N LEU A 44 5.61 4.13 -7.60
CA LEU A 44 6.67 3.27 -7.08
C LEU A 44 7.88 3.26 -8.02
N ILE A 45 7.62 3.13 -9.32
CA ILE A 45 8.69 3.14 -10.32
C ILE A 45 9.35 4.52 -10.43
N ASN A 46 8.56 5.59 -10.36
CA ASN A 46 9.02 6.95 -10.56
C ASN A 46 9.48 7.65 -9.28
N ASP A 47 9.45 6.94 -8.15
CA ASP A 47 9.84 7.49 -6.84
C ASP A 47 8.96 8.67 -6.41
N ASP A 48 7.66 8.60 -6.70
CA ASP A 48 6.69 9.62 -6.33
C ASP A 48 5.97 9.20 -5.05
N MET A 49 6.54 9.58 -3.91
CA MET A 49 5.97 9.21 -2.63
C MET A 49 6.24 10.29 -1.58
N VAL A 50 5.40 10.32 -0.56
CA VAL A 50 5.48 11.31 0.51
C VAL A 50 5.40 10.62 1.86
N PRO A 51 6.12 11.14 2.87
CA PRO A 51 5.96 10.62 4.23
C PRO A 51 4.55 10.94 4.73
N MET A 52 3.92 9.98 5.41
CA MET A 52 2.57 10.13 5.92
C MET A 52 2.58 10.28 7.43
N GLU A 53 1.77 11.23 7.92
CA GLU A 53 1.58 11.45 9.34
C GLU A 53 0.11 11.26 9.69
N MET A 54 -0.20 11.17 10.99
CA MET A 54 -1.59 11.03 11.42
C MET A 54 -2.48 12.14 10.89
N ARG A 55 -1.98 13.37 10.88
CA ARG A 55 -2.77 14.50 10.35
C ARG A 55 -2.95 14.45 8.85
N SER A 56 -2.07 13.74 8.13
CA SER A 56 -2.22 13.58 6.68
C SER A 56 -3.51 12.84 6.33
N VAL A 57 -4.01 12.00 7.22
CA VAL A 57 -5.15 11.12 6.95
C VAL A 57 -6.36 11.41 7.83
N SER A 58 -6.33 12.48 8.66
CA SER A 58 -7.39 12.73 9.63
C SER A 58 -8.73 13.02 8.99
N ASP A 59 -8.76 13.67 7.82
CA ASP A 59 -10.01 14.09 7.18
C ASP A 59 -10.36 13.31 5.92
N ILE A 60 -9.54 12.34 5.51
CA ILE A 60 -9.69 11.74 4.18
C ILE A 60 -10.87 10.76 4.10
N VAL A 61 -11.33 10.23 5.21
CA VAL A 61 -12.44 9.25 5.20
C VAL A 61 -13.71 9.86 4.63
N GLN A 62 -13.91 11.16 4.81
CA GLN A 62 -15.08 11.87 4.31
C GLN A 62 -15.01 12.16 2.83
N ARG A 63 -13.84 12.00 2.22
CA ARG A 63 -13.63 12.20 0.78
C ARG A 63 -13.72 10.85 0.08
N GLY A 64 -14.44 10.79 -1.01
CA GLY A 64 -14.50 9.56 -1.80
C GLY A 64 -13.19 9.30 -2.53
N GLY A 65 -13.00 8.06 -2.98
CA GLY A 65 -11.84 7.67 -3.78
C GLY A 65 -10.59 7.43 -2.96
N THR A 66 -9.45 7.86 -3.49
CA THR A 66 -8.16 7.69 -2.84
C THR A 66 -7.33 8.98 -2.92
N MET A 67 -6.77 9.40 -1.78
CA MET A 67 -5.89 10.56 -1.75
C MET A 67 -4.55 10.30 -2.44
N LEU A 68 -4.14 9.04 -2.53
CA LEU A 68 -2.88 8.66 -3.21
C LEU A 68 -3.06 8.49 -4.71
N ARG A 69 -4.31 8.43 -5.15
CA ARG A 69 -4.67 8.24 -6.55
C ARG A 69 -4.18 6.90 -7.11
N THR A 70 -4.68 6.56 -8.27
CA THR A 70 -4.28 5.36 -8.99
C THR A 70 -3.92 5.76 -10.42
N ALA A 71 -3.07 4.96 -11.05
CA ALA A 71 -2.75 5.12 -12.46
C ALA A 71 -2.49 3.76 -13.05
N ARG A 72 -2.80 3.62 -14.33
CA ARG A 72 -2.46 2.40 -15.05
C ARG A 72 -0.94 2.38 -15.26
N CYS A 73 -0.32 1.26 -14.95
CA CYS A 73 1.13 1.15 -15.03
C CYS A 73 1.51 -0.13 -15.79
N VAL A 74 1.69 0.02 -17.10
CA VAL A 74 2.09 -1.12 -17.94
C VAL A 74 3.53 -1.53 -17.70
N GLU A 75 4.37 -0.63 -17.25
CA GLU A 75 5.77 -0.90 -16.94
C GLU A 75 5.93 -1.96 -15.86
N MET A 76 4.94 -2.10 -14.99
CA MET A 76 4.98 -3.10 -13.93
C MET A 76 4.87 -4.54 -14.46
N TYR A 77 4.44 -4.71 -15.71
CA TYR A 77 4.41 -6.01 -16.36
C TYR A 77 5.77 -6.38 -16.97
N THR A 78 6.74 -5.48 -16.95
CA THR A 78 8.08 -5.73 -17.49
C THR A 78 9.07 -6.00 -16.37
N VAL A 79 10.10 -6.78 -16.67
CA VAL A 79 11.17 -7.06 -15.70
C VAL A 79 11.90 -5.76 -15.33
N GLU A 80 12.11 -4.89 -16.31
CA GLU A 80 12.78 -3.61 -16.07
C GLU A 80 12.01 -2.72 -15.11
N GLY A 81 10.68 -2.62 -15.28
CA GLY A 81 9.82 -1.85 -14.38
C GLY A 81 9.81 -2.44 -12.98
N GLN A 82 9.73 -3.76 -12.87
CA GLN A 82 9.77 -4.45 -11.59
C GLN A 82 11.08 -4.19 -10.85
N LYS A 83 12.20 -4.27 -11.54
CA LYS A 83 13.51 -3.98 -10.95
C LYS A 83 13.63 -2.54 -10.52
N GLN A 84 13.09 -1.61 -11.29
CA GLN A 84 13.09 -0.19 -10.91
C GLN A 84 12.25 0.05 -9.67
N ALA A 85 11.10 -0.63 -9.55
CA ALA A 85 10.27 -0.55 -8.35
C ALA A 85 11.03 -1.05 -7.12
N VAL A 86 11.72 -2.17 -7.24
CA VAL A 86 12.52 -2.72 -6.15
C VAL A 86 13.65 -1.78 -5.78
N LYS A 87 14.31 -1.18 -6.78
CA LYS A 87 15.38 -0.22 -6.54
C LYS A 87 14.85 0.99 -5.74
N THR A 88 13.69 1.50 -6.11
CA THR A 88 13.05 2.61 -5.40
C THR A 88 12.80 2.24 -3.93
N LEU A 89 12.24 1.05 -3.69
CA LEU A 89 11.99 0.59 -2.32
C LEU A 89 13.29 0.50 -1.51
N ASN A 90 14.34 -0.06 -2.11
CA ASN A 90 15.62 -0.21 -1.44
C ASN A 90 16.28 1.13 -1.17
N ASP A 91 16.25 2.05 -2.14
CA ASP A 91 16.85 3.38 -2.00
C ASP A 91 16.17 4.19 -0.89
N ARG A 92 14.87 3.99 -0.70
CA ARG A 92 14.11 4.65 0.35
C ARG A 92 14.14 3.91 1.68
N GLY A 93 14.73 2.73 1.72
CA GLY A 93 14.76 1.91 2.93
C GLY A 93 13.40 1.37 3.31
N ILE A 94 12.50 1.21 2.34
CA ILE A 94 11.16 0.65 2.58
C ILE A 94 11.28 -0.85 2.64
N GLU A 95 10.89 -1.42 3.78
CA GLU A 95 11.09 -2.83 4.07
C GLU A 95 9.86 -3.69 3.77
N GLY A 96 8.69 -3.06 3.62
CA GLY A 96 7.45 -3.75 3.30
C GLY A 96 6.49 -2.85 2.56
N LEU A 97 5.54 -3.44 1.84
CA LEU A 97 4.62 -2.72 0.98
C LEU A 97 3.18 -3.17 1.25
N VAL A 98 2.28 -2.21 1.42
CA VAL A 98 0.85 -2.48 1.51
C VAL A 98 0.20 -2.03 0.21
N VAL A 99 -0.52 -2.94 -0.44
CA VAL A 99 -1.17 -2.68 -1.72
C VAL A 99 -2.68 -2.76 -1.51
N ILE A 100 -3.36 -1.65 -1.73
CA ILE A 100 -4.81 -1.57 -1.65
C ILE A 100 -5.34 -1.55 -3.08
N GLY A 101 -6.13 -2.57 -3.44
CA GLY A 101 -6.63 -2.65 -4.81
C GLY A 101 -7.39 -3.92 -5.10
N GLY A 102 -7.29 -4.41 -6.32
CA GLY A 102 -7.96 -5.61 -6.78
C GLY A 102 -6.99 -6.68 -7.27
N ASP A 103 -7.52 -7.63 -8.04
CA ASP A 103 -6.75 -8.81 -8.47
C ASP A 103 -5.49 -8.46 -9.25
N GLY A 104 -5.56 -7.51 -10.17
CA GLY A 104 -4.40 -7.09 -10.94
C GLY A 104 -3.33 -6.48 -10.06
N SER A 105 -3.75 -5.70 -9.06
CA SER A 105 -2.84 -5.07 -8.10
C SER A 105 -2.12 -6.12 -7.26
N PHE A 106 -2.85 -7.17 -6.89
CA PHE A 106 -2.29 -8.25 -6.06
C PHE A 106 -1.31 -9.11 -6.84
N ARG A 107 -1.48 -9.23 -8.16
CA ARG A 107 -0.49 -9.92 -9.00
C ARG A 107 0.84 -9.20 -8.97
N GLY A 108 0.82 -7.87 -9.05
CA GLY A 108 2.04 -7.08 -8.91
C GLY A 108 2.69 -7.25 -7.56
N ALA A 109 1.88 -7.22 -6.50
CA ALA A 109 2.37 -7.44 -5.14
C ALA A 109 2.98 -8.84 -4.99
N LYS A 110 2.31 -9.85 -5.53
CA LYS A 110 2.80 -11.23 -5.48
C LYS A 110 4.13 -11.37 -6.20
N CYS A 111 4.27 -10.72 -7.35
CA CYS A 111 5.53 -10.72 -8.09
C CYS A 111 6.66 -10.12 -7.25
N LEU A 112 6.43 -8.98 -6.63
CA LEU A 112 7.43 -8.34 -5.77
C LEU A 112 7.80 -9.23 -4.58
N SER A 113 6.82 -9.92 -4.02
CA SER A 113 7.04 -10.80 -2.88
C SER A 113 7.80 -12.07 -3.28
N GLU A 114 7.34 -12.76 -4.31
CA GLU A 114 7.87 -14.07 -4.67
C GLU A 114 9.19 -14.00 -5.43
N GLU A 115 9.33 -13.02 -6.33
CA GLU A 115 10.51 -12.94 -7.20
C GLU A 115 11.60 -12.04 -6.62
N TYR A 116 11.23 -11.05 -5.84
CA TYR A 116 12.18 -10.06 -5.33
C TYR A 116 12.28 -10.04 -3.80
N GLY A 117 11.50 -10.86 -3.13
CA GLY A 117 11.59 -10.98 -1.67
C GLY A 117 11.10 -9.78 -0.87
N ILE A 118 10.26 -8.93 -1.47
CA ILE A 118 9.70 -7.77 -0.77
C ILE A 118 8.45 -8.21 0.00
N PRO A 119 8.41 -8.10 1.33
CA PRO A 119 7.18 -8.40 2.07
C PRO A 119 6.04 -7.51 1.61
N THR A 120 4.93 -8.11 1.18
CA THR A 120 3.77 -7.36 0.71
C THR A 120 2.49 -7.85 1.37
N ILE A 121 1.55 -6.93 1.57
CA ILE A 121 0.21 -7.21 2.10
C ILE A 121 -0.79 -6.62 1.13
N GLY A 122 -1.73 -7.44 0.66
CA GLY A 122 -2.81 -7.00 -0.21
C GLY A 122 -4.09 -6.77 0.57
N ILE A 123 -4.72 -5.61 0.37
CA ILE A 123 -6.00 -5.29 0.99
C ILE A 123 -6.98 -4.95 -0.13
N PRO A 124 -8.14 -5.64 -0.21
CA PRO A 124 -9.13 -5.30 -1.21
C PRO A 124 -9.59 -3.85 -1.08
N GLY A 125 -9.63 -3.12 -2.20
CA GLY A 125 -9.99 -1.71 -2.21
C GLY A 125 -11.46 -1.45 -1.95
N THR A 126 -12.32 -2.43 -2.20
CA THR A 126 -13.75 -2.32 -1.97
C THR A 126 -14.13 -3.17 -0.76
N ILE A 127 -14.63 -2.50 0.26
CA ILE A 127 -15.08 -3.15 1.49
C ILE A 127 -16.58 -2.86 1.60
N ASP A 128 -17.38 -3.84 1.20
CA ASP A 128 -18.82 -3.64 1.01
C ASP A 128 -19.66 -3.94 2.24
N ASN A 129 -19.10 -4.62 3.24
CA ASN A 129 -19.84 -4.87 4.47
C ASN A 129 -18.92 -4.85 5.68
N ASP A 130 -19.52 -4.58 6.83
CA ASP A 130 -18.79 -4.37 8.07
C ASP A 130 -18.04 -5.62 8.54
N LEU A 131 -18.62 -6.79 8.28
CA LEU A 131 -17.98 -8.05 8.66
C LEU A 131 -16.69 -8.28 7.89
N GLU A 132 -16.72 -8.05 6.58
CA GLU A 132 -15.52 -8.17 5.76
C GLU A 132 -14.48 -7.14 6.20
N TYR A 133 -14.91 -5.93 6.46
CA TYR A 133 -14.02 -4.87 6.95
C TYR A 133 -13.32 -5.29 8.24
N THR A 134 -14.10 -5.85 9.18
CA THR A 134 -13.56 -6.29 10.46
C THR A 134 -12.53 -7.39 10.28
N ASP A 135 -12.83 -8.37 9.43
CA ASP A 135 -11.91 -9.48 9.15
C ASP A 135 -10.61 -8.98 8.53
N TYR A 136 -10.70 -8.07 7.57
CA TYR A 136 -9.51 -7.50 6.94
C TYR A 136 -8.68 -6.69 7.92
N THR A 137 -9.33 -5.94 8.80
CA THR A 137 -8.62 -5.15 9.82
C THR A 137 -7.84 -6.06 10.76
N LEU A 138 -8.45 -7.14 11.21
CA LEU A 138 -7.76 -8.12 12.06
C LEU A 138 -6.61 -8.79 11.32
N GLY A 139 -6.84 -9.18 10.07
CA GLY A 139 -5.80 -9.76 9.24
C GLY A 139 -4.63 -8.82 9.02
N PHE A 140 -4.92 -7.54 8.78
CA PHE A 140 -3.90 -6.52 8.59
C PHE A 140 -3.04 -6.37 9.85
N ASP A 141 -3.68 -6.25 11.02
CA ASP A 141 -2.95 -6.11 12.29
C ASP A 141 -2.04 -7.31 12.53
N THR A 142 -2.54 -8.52 12.29
CA THR A 142 -1.76 -9.73 12.44
C THR A 142 -0.56 -9.74 11.48
N ALA A 143 -0.79 -9.36 10.23
CA ALA A 143 0.27 -9.33 9.22
C ALA A 143 1.34 -8.29 9.57
N VAL A 144 0.93 -7.10 10.03
CA VAL A 144 1.88 -6.07 10.44
C VAL A 144 2.71 -6.55 11.63
N ASN A 145 2.08 -7.17 12.63
CA ASN A 145 2.80 -7.73 13.76
C ASN A 145 3.80 -8.80 13.33
N THR A 146 3.41 -9.67 12.41
CA THR A 146 4.29 -10.70 11.88
C THR A 146 5.51 -10.10 11.19
N CYS A 147 5.31 -9.02 10.44
CA CYS A 147 6.41 -8.34 9.77
C CYS A 147 7.38 -7.66 10.75
N LEU A 148 6.92 -7.29 11.94
CA LEU A 148 7.76 -6.65 12.96
C LEU A 148 8.68 -7.67 13.67
N ASP A 149 8.30 -8.92 13.66
CA ASP A 149 9.09 -9.97 14.27
C ASP A 149 10.22 -10.42 13.35
#